data_16f8a5d74a3805680dcec41c28198fa6
#
_entry.id   16f8a5d74a3805680dcec41c28198fa6
#
_cell.length_a   1.000
_cell.length_b   1.000
_cell.length_c   1.000
_cell.angle_alpha   90.00
_cell.angle_beta   90.00
_cell.angle_gamma   90.00
#
_symmetry.space_group_name_H-M   'P 1'
#
loop_
_entity.id
_entity.type
_entity.pdbx_description
1 polymer ?
#
loop_
_entity_poly.entity_id
_entity_poly.type
_entity_poly.pdbx_seq_one_letter_code
_entity_poly.pdbx_strand_id
1 'polypeptide(L)'
;MKHVFLSAAMAVACSAVVVIGQTPAPAQSAPAAQAAARPASPVGTSATQVAGTWGKNARGGDVYQNGKWIEITYGRPIMRGRDVYGTGADYAKGLLINGAKVWRAGANVSTRLNTEVPLTIGGKLVPAGEYSLFIDTKSPTDWTLIVSNWAAQQKYDPNNKEALWGSFGYTPDKDVARVAMKIDKFPLAVDELTWNFADVTPTGGKLVLQWDTVVASAPFTVTN
;
A
#
# COMPACT_ATOMS: atom_id res chain seq x y z
N MET A 1 101.89 -14.12 35.47
CA MET A 1 100.69 -14.19 34.64
C MET A 1 99.54 -13.64 35.49
N LYS A 2 99.19 -12.40 35.32
CA LYS A 2 98.11 -11.75 36.09
C LYS A 2 97.09 -11.21 35.09
N HIS A 3 95.90 -11.75 35.15
CA HIS A 3 94.76 -11.28 34.36
C HIS A 3 94.04 -10.12 35.05
N VAL A 4 93.97 -8.97 34.37
CA VAL A 4 93.26 -7.79 34.81
C VAL A 4 91.89 -7.84 34.14
N PHE A 5 90.83 -7.92 34.94
CA PHE A 5 89.44 -7.77 34.46
C PHE A 5 89.06 -6.29 34.52
N LEU A 6 88.73 -5.74 33.39
CA LEU A 6 88.21 -4.37 33.26
C LEU A 6 86.67 -4.46 33.21
N SER A 7 86.00 -3.99 34.27
CA SER A 7 84.53 -3.92 34.33
C SER A 7 84.04 -2.61 33.70
N ALA A 8 83.37 -2.68 32.63
CA ALA A 8 82.70 -1.56 32.02
C ALA A 8 81.26 -1.41 32.64
N ALA A 9 81.08 -0.31 33.31
CA ALA A 9 79.72 0.07 33.81
C ALA A 9 78.91 0.73 32.70
N MET A 10 77.84 0.12 32.34
CA MET A 10 76.90 0.61 31.33
C MET A 10 75.76 1.43 32.02
N ALA A 11 75.79 2.75 31.85
CA ALA A 11 74.77 3.65 32.34
C ALA A 11 73.53 3.57 31.41
N VAL A 12 72.47 3.05 31.93
CA VAL A 12 71.16 3.06 31.24
C VAL A 12 70.42 4.39 31.48
N ALA A 13 70.41 5.24 30.47
CA ALA A 13 69.56 6.45 30.50
C ALA A 13 68.11 6.11 30.21
N CYS A 14 67.22 6.15 31.23
CA CYS A 14 65.78 6.08 31.07
C CYS A 14 65.27 7.40 30.51
N SER A 15 64.97 7.43 29.23
CA SER A 15 64.23 8.53 28.62
C SER A 15 62.74 8.33 28.88
N ALA A 16 62.15 9.15 29.74
CA ALA A 16 60.65 9.19 29.94
C ALA A 16 60.00 9.80 28.71
N VAL A 17 59.34 8.99 27.96
CA VAL A 17 58.41 9.45 26.87
C VAL A 17 57.16 9.97 27.52
N VAL A 18 56.94 11.28 27.52
CA VAL A 18 55.69 11.92 27.90
C VAL A 18 54.73 11.70 26.75
N VAL A 19 53.82 10.74 26.88
CA VAL A 19 52.67 10.57 25.96
C VAL A 19 51.67 11.66 26.29
N ILE A 20 51.66 12.75 25.51
CA ILE A 20 50.60 13.74 25.54
C ILE A 20 49.36 13.06 24.97
N GLY A 21 48.41 12.68 25.85
CA GLY A 21 47.12 12.14 25.44
C GLY A 21 46.39 13.15 24.58
N GLN A 22 46.30 12.89 23.29
CA GLN A 22 45.35 13.60 22.41
C GLN A 22 43.94 13.20 22.82
N THR A 23 43.22 14.15 23.39
CA THR A 23 41.75 14.01 23.58
C THR A 23 41.11 13.80 22.20
N PRO A 24 40.35 12.70 21.97
CA PRO A 24 39.66 12.52 20.69
C PRO A 24 38.73 13.72 20.49
N ALA A 25 38.84 14.39 19.34
CA ALA A 25 37.90 15.40 18.94
C ALA A 25 36.46 14.78 18.97
N PRO A 26 35.46 15.52 19.46
CA PRO A 26 34.08 15.02 19.44
C PRO A 26 33.74 14.65 18.00
N ALA A 27 33.29 13.40 17.79
CA ALA A 27 32.83 12.94 16.50
C ALA A 27 31.70 13.87 16.06
N GLN A 28 31.93 14.67 15.02
CA GLN A 28 30.86 15.41 14.36
C GLN A 28 29.88 14.37 13.85
N SER A 29 28.69 14.29 14.50
CA SER A 29 27.58 13.55 13.96
C SER A 29 27.27 14.11 12.58
N ALA A 30 27.41 13.28 11.54
CA ALA A 30 26.96 13.63 10.20
C ALA A 30 25.50 14.13 10.31
N PRO A 31 25.13 15.23 9.62
CA PRO A 31 23.75 15.70 9.64
C PRO A 31 22.86 14.54 9.20
N ALA A 32 21.89 14.15 10.02
CA ALA A 32 20.92 13.13 9.69
C ALA A 32 20.31 13.53 8.34
N ALA A 33 20.44 12.66 7.34
CA ALA A 33 19.85 12.88 6.03
C ALA A 33 18.37 13.19 6.26
N GLN A 34 17.94 14.40 5.91
CA GLN A 34 16.59 14.86 6.13
C GLN A 34 15.66 13.93 5.32
N ALA A 35 14.94 13.05 6.01
CA ALA A 35 14.06 12.10 5.36
C ALA A 35 13.08 12.88 4.48
N ALA A 36 13.00 12.50 3.20
CA ALA A 36 12.07 13.13 2.26
C ALA A 36 10.66 13.15 2.88
N ALA A 37 10.00 14.31 2.84
CA ALA A 37 8.67 14.48 3.41
C ALA A 37 7.71 13.45 2.79
N ARG A 38 7.12 12.59 3.61
CA ARG A 38 6.16 11.60 3.14
C ARG A 38 4.88 12.30 2.68
N PRO A 39 4.27 11.86 1.56
CA PRO A 39 2.99 12.43 1.12
C PRO A 39 1.92 12.22 2.20
N ALA A 40 0.96 13.15 2.27
CA ALA A 40 -0.13 13.09 3.24
C ALA A 40 -1.03 11.85 3.10
N SER A 41 -1.05 11.26 1.91
CA SER A 41 -1.72 10.00 1.57
C SER A 41 -0.73 9.13 0.81
N PRO A 42 0.07 8.29 1.50
CA PRO A 42 1.05 7.42 0.84
C PRO A 42 0.37 6.37 -0.05
N VAL A 43 1.14 5.79 -0.95
CA VAL A 43 0.65 4.65 -1.74
C VAL A 43 0.56 3.42 -0.84
N GLY A 44 -0.55 2.69 -0.95
CA GLY A 44 -0.77 1.37 -0.39
C GLY A 44 -0.93 0.35 -1.50
N THR A 45 -0.50 -0.87 -1.21
CA THR A 45 -0.71 -2.04 -2.08
C THR A 45 -1.23 -3.19 -1.24
N SER A 46 -2.21 -3.91 -1.76
CA SER A 46 -2.68 -5.18 -1.22
C SER A 46 -2.68 -6.20 -2.35
N ALA A 47 -2.13 -7.39 -2.10
CA ALA A 47 -2.02 -8.43 -3.12
C ALA A 47 -2.37 -9.80 -2.53
N THR A 48 -2.90 -10.68 -3.38
CA THR A 48 -3.16 -12.08 -3.05
C THR A 48 -2.95 -12.97 -4.28
N GLN A 49 -2.91 -14.28 -4.05
CA GLN A 49 -2.85 -15.27 -5.12
C GLN A 49 -4.09 -16.17 -5.11
N VAL A 50 -4.57 -16.48 -6.31
CA VAL A 50 -5.69 -17.40 -6.58
C VAL A 50 -5.30 -18.36 -7.71
N ALA A 51 -6.18 -19.28 -8.09
CA ALA A 51 -6.01 -20.21 -9.20
C ALA A 51 -4.76 -21.11 -9.10
N GLY A 52 -4.13 -21.20 -7.94
CA GLY A 52 -3.02 -22.09 -7.68
C GLY A 52 -3.44 -23.37 -6.98
N THR A 53 -2.46 -24.18 -6.64
CA THR A 53 -2.62 -25.44 -5.92
C THR A 53 -1.65 -25.54 -4.75
N TRP A 54 -2.06 -26.20 -3.67
CA TRP A 54 -1.17 -26.56 -2.59
C TRP A 54 -0.35 -27.79 -2.97
N GLY A 55 0.94 -27.75 -2.70
CA GLY A 55 1.87 -28.84 -2.94
C GLY A 55 2.95 -28.89 -1.86
N LYS A 56 3.91 -29.80 -2.01
CA LYS A 56 5.08 -29.89 -1.13
C LYS A 56 6.32 -29.35 -1.87
N ASN A 57 7.15 -28.59 -1.16
CA ASN A 57 8.49 -28.22 -1.64
C ASN A 57 9.51 -29.36 -1.37
N ALA A 58 10.74 -29.19 -1.82
CA ALA A 58 11.80 -30.19 -1.66
C ALA A 58 12.14 -30.54 -0.20
N ARG A 59 11.73 -29.71 0.75
CA ARG A 59 11.94 -29.92 2.21
C ARG A 59 10.68 -30.48 2.90
N GLY A 60 9.63 -30.82 2.15
CA GLY A 60 8.36 -31.37 2.67
C GLY A 60 7.39 -30.32 3.22
N GLY A 61 7.73 -29.02 3.19
CA GLY A 61 6.85 -27.93 3.62
C GLY A 61 5.75 -27.64 2.60
N ASP A 62 4.58 -27.20 3.09
CA ASP A 62 3.48 -26.77 2.21
C ASP A 62 3.84 -25.48 1.50
N VAL A 63 3.52 -25.42 0.19
CA VAL A 63 3.73 -24.26 -0.66
C VAL A 63 2.58 -24.11 -1.64
N TYR A 64 2.11 -22.87 -1.83
CA TYR A 64 1.13 -22.54 -2.86
C TYR A 64 1.86 -22.33 -4.19
N GLN A 65 1.48 -23.08 -5.22
CA GLN A 65 2.18 -23.16 -6.51
C GLN A 65 1.27 -22.69 -7.63
N ASN A 66 1.89 -22.09 -8.66
CA ASN A 66 1.22 -21.65 -9.91
C ASN A 66 0.07 -20.63 -9.66
N GLY A 67 0.05 -20.01 -8.48
CA GLY A 67 -0.93 -18.97 -8.16
C GLY A 67 -0.80 -17.78 -9.10
N LYS A 68 -1.94 -17.14 -9.39
CA LYS A 68 -2.07 -15.92 -10.19
C LYS A 68 -2.31 -14.73 -9.25
N TRP A 69 -1.61 -13.65 -9.50
CA TRP A 69 -1.71 -12.46 -8.66
C TRP A 69 -2.95 -11.64 -8.98
N ILE A 70 -3.54 -11.13 -7.91
CA ILE A 70 -4.52 -10.04 -7.92
C ILE A 70 -3.97 -8.97 -6.99
N GLU A 71 -3.86 -7.73 -7.47
CA GLU A 71 -3.30 -6.60 -6.72
C GLU A 71 -4.21 -5.38 -6.78
N ILE A 72 -4.33 -4.67 -5.65
CA ILE A 72 -4.95 -3.36 -5.57
C ILE A 72 -3.89 -2.35 -5.13
N THR A 73 -3.67 -1.31 -5.95
CA THR A 73 -2.81 -0.17 -5.63
C THR A 73 -3.65 1.08 -5.46
N TYR A 74 -3.48 1.82 -4.38
CA TYR A 74 -4.34 2.94 -4.00
C TYR A 74 -3.61 4.00 -3.18
N GLY A 75 -4.13 5.22 -3.17
CA GLY A 75 -3.70 6.22 -2.20
C GLY A 75 -4.36 5.96 -0.85
N ARG A 76 -3.59 5.98 0.24
CA ARG A 76 -4.05 5.71 1.61
C ARG A 76 -4.29 7.03 2.35
N PRO A 77 -5.51 7.61 2.32
CA PRO A 77 -5.79 8.78 3.13
C PRO A 77 -5.88 8.41 4.61
N ILE A 78 -5.43 9.35 5.44
CA ILE A 78 -5.49 9.24 6.90
C ILE A 78 -6.60 10.14 7.39
N MET A 79 -7.48 9.62 8.25
CA MET A 79 -8.65 10.34 8.78
C MET A 79 -8.24 11.55 9.64
N ARG A 80 -7.34 11.37 10.58
CA ARG A 80 -6.84 12.42 11.49
C ARG A 80 -7.99 13.16 12.20
N GLY A 81 -8.96 12.42 12.69
CA GLY A 81 -10.12 12.96 13.42
C GLY A 81 -11.17 13.68 12.57
N ARG A 82 -11.03 13.69 11.21
CA ARG A 82 -12.04 14.29 10.33
C ARG A 82 -13.22 13.36 10.15
N ASP A 83 -14.43 13.92 10.05
CA ASP A 83 -15.56 13.20 9.48
C ASP A 83 -15.33 13.03 7.97
N VAL A 84 -15.11 11.80 7.53
CA VAL A 84 -14.76 11.49 6.13
C VAL A 84 -15.99 11.18 5.29
N TYR A 85 -17.07 10.78 5.93
CA TYR A 85 -18.29 10.38 5.23
C TYR A 85 -19.35 11.46 5.19
N GLY A 86 -19.39 12.35 6.17
CA GLY A 86 -20.52 13.28 6.36
C GLY A 86 -21.80 12.58 6.77
N THR A 87 -22.88 13.33 6.91
CA THR A 87 -24.17 12.83 7.37
C THR A 87 -25.34 13.37 6.53
N GLY A 88 -26.48 12.67 6.56
CA GLY A 88 -27.72 13.14 5.94
C GLY A 88 -27.57 13.44 4.44
N ALA A 89 -28.02 14.61 4.01
CA ALA A 89 -27.96 15.05 2.62
C ALA A 89 -26.53 15.30 2.10
N ASP A 90 -25.56 15.47 3.00
CA ASP A 90 -24.15 15.72 2.64
C ASP A 90 -23.28 14.47 2.70
N TYR A 91 -23.87 13.32 2.98
CA TYR A 91 -23.16 12.04 2.97
C TYR A 91 -22.35 11.84 1.70
N ALA A 92 -21.08 11.51 1.85
CA ALA A 92 -20.07 11.29 0.82
C ALA A 92 -19.74 12.51 -0.08
N LYS A 93 -20.49 13.61 -0.06
CA LYS A 93 -20.32 14.74 -0.99
C LYS A 93 -19.04 15.55 -0.76
N GLY A 94 -18.53 15.58 0.47
CA GLY A 94 -17.34 16.31 0.87
C GLY A 94 -16.03 15.63 0.44
N LEU A 95 -15.36 14.99 1.40
CA LEU A 95 -14.01 14.42 1.21
C LEU A 95 -13.95 13.27 0.21
N LEU A 96 -15.00 12.43 0.11
CA LEU A 96 -14.98 11.27 -0.76
C LEU A 96 -15.15 11.66 -2.23
N ILE A 97 -16.25 12.33 -2.56
CA ILE A 97 -16.66 12.62 -3.94
C ILE A 97 -16.07 13.94 -4.42
N ASN A 98 -16.11 14.99 -3.59
CA ASN A 98 -15.53 16.31 -3.87
C ASN A 98 -15.89 16.84 -5.28
N GLY A 99 -17.17 16.81 -5.62
CA GLY A 99 -17.70 17.27 -6.91
C GLY A 99 -17.58 16.28 -8.07
N ALA A 100 -16.97 15.11 -7.91
CA ALA A 100 -17.00 14.03 -8.88
C ALA A 100 -18.35 13.26 -8.83
N LYS A 101 -18.57 12.32 -9.73
CA LYS A 101 -19.79 11.48 -9.75
C LYS A 101 -19.66 10.25 -8.84
N VAL A 102 -18.44 9.77 -8.64
CA VAL A 102 -18.11 8.57 -7.86
C VAL A 102 -16.84 8.83 -7.05
N TRP A 103 -16.64 8.05 -6.00
CA TRP A 103 -15.41 8.10 -5.22
C TRP A 103 -14.33 7.23 -5.87
N ARG A 104 -13.11 7.76 -5.96
CA ARG A 104 -11.91 7.04 -6.46
C ARG A 104 -11.45 5.90 -5.55
N ALA A 105 -12.19 5.58 -4.50
CA ALA A 105 -11.91 4.51 -3.54
C ALA A 105 -10.53 4.58 -2.87
N GLY A 106 -10.02 5.80 -2.71
CA GLY A 106 -8.69 6.14 -2.18
C GLY A 106 -8.43 7.63 -2.22
N ALA A 107 -7.17 8.03 -2.36
CA ALA A 107 -6.73 9.41 -2.47
C ALA A 107 -5.76 9.62 -3.64
N ASN A 108 -5.64 10.85 -4.12
CA ASN A 108 -4.76 11.28 -5.21
C ASN A 108 -5.12 10.62 -6.54
N VAL A 109 -4.35 9.61 -6.99
CA VAL A 109 -4.62 8.83 -8.19
C VAL A 109 -5.85 7.92 -8.04
N SER A 110 -6.41 7.45 -9.15
CA SER A 110 -7.44 6.42 -9.13
C SER A 110 -6.91 5.13 -8.49
N THR A 111 -7.73 4.44 -7.72
CA THR A 111 -7.40 3.10 -7.22
C THR A 111 -7.39 2.13 -8.40
N ARG A 112 -6.37 1.26 -8.47
CA ARG A 112 -6.19 0.30 -9.57
C ARG A 112 -6.32 -1.13 -9.07
N LEU A 113 -6.99 -1.95 -9.86
CA LEU A 113 -7.00 -3.40 -9.75
C LEU A 113 -6.18 -3.97 -10.89
N ASN A 114 -5.17 -4.78 -10.60
CA ASN A 114 -4.48 -5.60 -11.59
C ASN A 114 -4.76 -7.07 -11.31
N THR A 115 -5.15 -7.83 -12.31
CA THR A 115 -5.43 -9.27 -12.19
C THR A 115 -4.77 -10.06 -13.31
N GLU A 116 -4.03 -11.11 -12.95
CA GLU A 116 -3.41 -12.04 -13.91
C GLU A 116 -4.38 -13.13 -14.38
N VAL A 117 -5.60 -13.18 -13.85
CA VAL A 117 -6.60 -14.20 -14.15
C VAL A 117 -7.96 -13.55 -14.36
N PRO A 118 -8.81 -14.06 -15.25
CA PRO A 118 -10.18 -13.55 -15.38
C PRO A 118 -10.96 -13.74 -14.07
N LEU A 119 -11.73 -12.72 -13.70
CA LEU A 119 -12.59 -12.73 -12.52
C LEU A 119 -14.06 -12.56 -12.94
N THR A 120 -14.97 -13.13 -12.15
CA THR A 120 -16.37 -12.74 -12.18
C THR A 120 -16.68 -11.87 -10.97
N ILE A 121 -17.11 -10.62 -11.23
CA ILE A 121 -17.47 -9.63 -10.21
C ILE A 121 -18.87 -9.12 -10.53
N GLY A 122 -19.84 -9.24 -9.59
CA GLY A 122 -21.22 -8.83 -9.81
C GLY A 122 -21.90 -9.58 -10.97
N GLY A 123 -21.49 -10.83 -11.24
CA GLY A 123 -22.00 -11.65 -12.34
C GLY A 123 -21.47 -11.25 -13.72
N LYS A 124 -20.48 -10.35 -13.79
CA LYS A 124 -19.83 -9.92 -15.04
C LYS A 124 -18.40 -10.43 -15.12
N LEU A 125 -18.00 -10.87 -16.31
CA LEU A 125 -16.60 -11.23 -16.59
C LEU A 125 -15.73 -9.97 -16.60
N VAL A 126 -14.67 -10.00 -15.83
CA VAL A 126 -13.56 -9.04 -15.80
C VAL A 126 -12.32 -9.80 -16.29
N PRO A 127 -11.91 -9.65 -17.56
CA PRO A 127 -10.71 -10.30 -18.08
C PRO A 127 -9.44 -10.01 -17.27
N ALA A 128 -8.38 -10.79 -17.44
CA ALA A 128 -7.08 -10.43 -16.90
C ALA A 128 -6.63 -9.08 -17.48
N GLY A 129 -6.09 -8.19 -16.61
CA GLY A 129 -5.71 -6.85 -17.01
C GLY A 129 -5.70 -5.85 -15.87
N GLU A 130 -5.51 -4.58 -16.21
CA GLU A 130 -5.53 -3.45 -15.27
C GLU A 130 -6.83 -2.65 -15.43
N TYR A 131 -7.44 -2.27 -14.29
CA TYR A 131 -8.69 -1.53 -14.20
C TYR A 131 -8.60 -0.44 -13.14
N SER A 132 -9.42 0.61 -13.27
CA SER A 132 -9.68 1.53 -12.18
C SER A 132 -10.87 1.03 -11.33
N LEU A 133 -10.73 1.17 -10.01
CA LEU A 133 -11.81 0.92 -9.06
C LEU A 133 -12.41 2.23 -8.60
N PHE A 134 -13.75 2.31 -8.66
CA PHE A 134 -14.51 3.41 -8.10
C PHE A 134 -15.61 2.86 -7.19
N ILE A 135 -16.14 3.73 -6.32
CA ILE A 135 -17.29 3.39 -5.48
C ILE A 135 -18.35 4.49 -5.65
N ASP A 136 -19.55 4.07 -5.99
CA ASP A 136 -20.76 4.90 -5.93
C ASP A 136 -21.34 4.77 -4.51
N THR A 137 -21.26 5.85 -3.73
CA THR A 137 -21.65 5.91 -2.31
C THR A 137 -22.94 6.70 -2.16
N LYS A 138 -24.08 6.08 -2.37
CA LYS A 138 -25.39 6.75 -2.34
C LYS A 138 -25.87 7.03 -0.92
N SER A 139 -25.61 6.14 0.02
CA SER A 139 -26.00 6.25 1.43
C SER A 139 -25.04 5.47 2.32
N PRO A 140 -25.12 5.57 3.65
CA PRO A 140 -24.28 4.77 4.55
C PRO A 140 -24.37 3.24 4.38
N THR A 141 -25.40 2.75 3.70
CA THR A 141 -25.66 1.32 3.51
C THR A 141 -25.82 0.91 2.04
N ASP A 142 -25.74 1.86 1.10
CA ASP A 142 -25.87 1.58 -0.35
C ASP A 142 -24.62 2.04 -1.08
N TRP A 143 -23.67 1.11 -1.20
CA TRP A 143 -22.44 1.29 -1.93
C TRP A 143 -22.37 0.30 -3.09
N THR A 144 -21.87 0.78 -4.23
CA THR A 144 -21.62 -0.06 -5.40
C THR A 144 -20.15 0.04 -5.80
N LEU A 145 -19.42 -1.08 -5.78
CA LEU A 145 -18.10 -1.19 -6.38
C LEU A 145 -18.23 -1.19 -7.90
N ILE A 146 -17.36 -0.42 -8.54
CA ILE A 146 -17.28 -0.27 -10.00
C ILE A 146 -15.89 -0.69 -10.44
N VAL A 147 -15.81 -1.63 -11.37
CA VAL A 147 -14.60 -1.98 -12.12
C VAL A 147 -14.70 -1.33 -13.48
N SER A 148 -13.74 -0.50 -13.84
CA SER A 148 -13.84 0.34 -15.05
C SER A 148 -12.55 0.28 -15.88
N ASN A 149 -12.71 0.32 -17.21
CA ASN A 149 -11.61 0.45 -18.18
C ASN A 149 -11.03 1.87 -18.26
N TRP A 150 -11.49 2.83 -17.45
CA TRP A 150 -10.84 4.12 -17.35
C TRP A 150 -9.39 3.94 -16.89
N ALA A 151 -8.42 4.37 -17.71
CA ALA A 151 -7.04 4.39 -17.30
C ALA A 151 -6.80 5.42 -16.17
N ALA A 152 -5.85 5.15 -15.27
CA ALA A 152 -5.47 6.05 -14.20
C ALA A 152 -4.28 6.92 -14.61
N GLN A 153 -4.40 8.25 -14.50
CA GLN A 153 -3.25 9.14 -14.61
C GLN A 153 -2.31 8.91 -13.42
N GLN A 154 -1.02 8.73 -13.69
CA GLN A 154 0.01 8.64 -12.65
C GLN A 154 0.43 10.03 -12.13
N LYS A 155 0.32 11.04 -12.99
CA LYS A 155 0.54 12.45 -12.69
C LYS A 155 -0.59 13.24 -13.34
N TYR A 156 -1.10 14.25 -12.65
CA TYR A 156 -2.17 15.10 -13.18
C TYR A 156 -1.76 15.78 -14.48
N ASP A 157 -2.55 15.56 -15.54
CA ASP A 157 -2.47 16.24 -16.82
C ASP A 157 -3.89 16.61 -17.28
N PRO A 158 -4.24 17.90 -17.29
CA PRO A 158 -5.58 18.36 -17.70
C PRO A 158 -5.88 18.14 -19.19
N ASN A 159 -4.86 17.90 -20.02
CA ASN A 159 -5.01 17.66 -21.45
C ASN A 159 -5.24 16.18 -21.77
N ASN A 160 -4.88 15.27 -20.88
CA ASN A 160 -5.11 13.84 -21.06
C ASN A 160 -6.59 13.51 -20.83
N LYS A 161 -7.33 13.22 -21.91
CA LYS A 161 -8.74 12.85 -21.86
C LYS A 161 -8.96 11.32 -21.88
N GLU A 162 -7.89 10.52 -22.06
CA GLU A 162 -7.96 9.06 -22.12
C GLU A 162 -7.83 8.40 -20.73
N ALA A 163 -7.33 9.17 -19.74
CA ALA A 163 -7.11 8.70 -18.38
C ALA A 163 -7.64 9.70 -17.36
N LEU A 164 -8.07 9.21 -16.18
CA LEU A 164 -8.62 10.03 -15.13
C LEU A 164 -7.61 10.33 -14.03
N TRP A 165 -7.62 11.58 -13.53
CA TRP A 165 -7.01 11.90 -12.26
C TRP A 165 -8.05 11.70 -11.14
N GLY A 166 -7.84 10.66 -10.36
CA GLY A 166 -8.85 10.25 -9.39
C GLY A 166 -10.13 9.79 -10.08
N SER A 167 -11.24 10.45 -9.84
CA SER A 167 -12.54 10.15 -10.45
C SER A 167 -13.13 11.32 -11.25
N PHE A 168 -12.35 12.38 -11.44
CA PHE A 168 -12.81 13.54 -12.24
C PHE A 168 -12.93 13.17 -13.71
N GLY A 169 -14.07 13.50 -14.30
CA GLY A 169 -14.38 13.14 -15.69
C GLY A 169 -14.93 11.72 -15.85
N TYR A 170 -15.12 10.96 -14.76
CA TYR A 170 -15.70 9.62 -14.83
C TYR A 170 -17.06 9.63 -15.55
N THR A 171 -17.20 8.63 -16.44
CA THR A 171 -18.46 8.28 -17.12
C THR A 171 -18.66 6.76 -17.09
N PRO A 172 -19.90 6.25 -17.03
CA PRO A 172 -20.17 4.82 -16.84
C PRO A 172 -20.03 3.97 -18.11
N ASP A 173 -19.79 4.57 -19.26
CA ASP A 173 -19.63 3.89 -20.56
C ASP A 173 -18.40 2.96 -20.62
N LYS A 174 -17.39 3.20 -19.75
CA LYS A 174 -16.21 2.35 -19.60
C LYS A 174 -16.32 1.33 -18.46
N ASP A 175 -17.47 1.21 -17.79
CA ASP A 175 -17.65 0.23 -16.72
C ASP A 175 -17.71 -1.20 -17.27
N VAL A 176 -16.92 -2.07 -16.66
CA VAL A 176 -16.87 -3.52 -16.97
C VAL A 176 -17.80 -4.29 -16.04
N ALA A 177 -17.78 -3.95 -14.76
CA ALA A 177 -18.61 -4.60 -13.75
C ALA A 177 -19.04 -3.60 -12.67
N ARG A 178 -20.23 -3.84 -12.13
CA ARG A 178 -20.78 -3.15 -10.96
C ARG A 178 -21.37 -4.17 -10.01
N VAL A 179 -21.04 -4.06 -8.71
CA VAL A 179 -21.53 -4.98 -7.69
C VAL A 179 -21.88 -4.22 -6.42
N ALA A 180 -23.05 -4.52 -5.85
CA ALA A 180 -23.42 -4.00 -4.53
C ALA A 180 -22.41 -4.50 -3.48
N MET A 181 -21.94 -3.61 -2.63
CA MET A 181 -21.05 -3.95 -1.52
C MET A 181 -21.87 -4.25 -0.27
N LYS A 182 -21.47 -5.27 0.46
CA LYS A 182 -21.95 -5.48 1.82
C LYS A 182 -21.26 -4.48 2.74
N ILE A 183 -22.03 -3.70 3.48
CA ILE A 183 -21.53 -2.73 4.45
C ILE A 183 -21.70 -3.28 5.85
N ASP A 184 -20.59 -3.44 6.55
CA ASP A 184 -20.54 -3.83 7.95
C ASP A 184 -19.90 -2.70 8.79
N LYS A 185 -20.05 -2.77 10.11
CA LYS A 185 -19.43 -1.86 11.06
C LYS A 185 -18.33 -2.58 11.81
N PHE A 186 -17.16 -1.94 11.89
CA PHE A 186 -16.07 -2.39 12.72
C PHE A 186 -16.12 -1.67 14.08
N PRO A 187 -15.85 -2.33 15.20
CA PRO A 187 -16.00 -1.74 16.53
C PRO A 187 -14.97 -0.65 16.85
N LEU A 188 -13.87 -0.60 16.09
CA LEU A 188 -12.80 0.40 16.24
C LEU A 188 -12.68 1.23 14.96
N ALA A 189 -12.42 2.54 15.10
CA ALA A 189 -12.11 3.37 13.96
C ALA A 189 -10.72 3.06 13.41
N VAL A 190 -10.63 2.80 12.10
CA VAL A 190 -9.38 2.62 11.36
C VAL A 190 -9.01 3.93 10.70
N ASP A 191 -7.94 4.54 11.15
CA ASP A 191 -7.56 5.91 10.76
C ASP A 191 -7.05 5.99 9.30
N GLU A 192 -6.35 4.96 8.80
CA GLU A 192 -5.89 4.86 7.42
C GLU A 192 -6.80 3.97 6.56
N LEU A 193 -7.29 4.51 5.43
CA LEU A 193 -7.98 3.68 4.45
C LEU A 193 -7.14 2.48 4.04
N THR A 194 -7.74 1.32 4.04
CA THR A 194 -7.07 0.06 3.69
C THR A 194 -7.93 -0.77 2.76
N TRP A 195 -7.33 -1.21 1.64
CA TRP A 195 -7.84 -2.29 0.82
C TRP A 195 -7.21 -3.60 1.24
N ASN A 196 -7.99 -4.66 1.29
CA ASN A 196 -7.57 -6.01 1.64
C ASN A 196 -8.30 -7.05 0.79
N PHE A 197 -7.80 -8.29 0.85
CA PHE A 197 -8.51 -9.47 0.39
C PHE A 197 -8.93 -10.31 1.60
N ALA A 198 -10.15 -10.82 1.60
CA ALA A 198 -10.68 -11.69 2.65
C ALA A 198 -11.32 -12.95 2.06
N ASP A 199 -11.42 -14.01 2.87
CA ASP A 199 -11.99 -15.32 2.51
C ASP A 199 -11.39 -15.88 1.20
N VAL A 200 -10.08 -15.66 0.99
CA VAL A 200 -9.41 -16.04 -0.25
C VAL A 200 -9.27 -17.56 -0.34
N THR A 201 -9.69 -18.10 -1.46
CA THR A 201 -9.54 -19.50 -1.87
C THR A 201 -8.92 -19.55 -3.27
N PRO A 202 -8.50 -20.71 -3.78
CA PRO A 202 -8.06 -20.82 -5.17
C PRO A 202 -9.12 -20.37 -6.20
N THR A 203 -10.40 -20.38 -5.83
CA THR A 203 -11.52 -20.09 -6.75
C THR A 203 -12.19 -18.73 -6.51
N GLY A 204 -11.72 -17.92 -5.56
CA GLY A 204 -12.30 -16.60 -5.31
C GLY A 204 -12.02 -16.04 -3.93
N GLY A 205 -12.75 -14.98 -3.58
CA GLY A 205 -12.61 -14.26 -2.32
C GLY A 205 -13.47 -13.01 -2.26
N LYS A 206 -13.05 -12.06 -1.44
CA LYS A 206 -13.69 -10.75 -1.34
C LYS A 206 -12.65 -9.64 -1.47
N LEU A 207 -13.00 -8.59 -2.19
CA LEU A 207 -12.35 -7.28 -2.12
C LEU A 207 -12.95 -6.55 -0.92
N VAL A 208 -12.11 -6.06 -0.01
CA VAL A 208 -12.54 -5.42 1.24
C VAL A 208 -11.88 -4.06 1.38
N LEU A 209 -12.68 -3.03 1.56
CA LEU A 209 -12.24 -1.69 1.92
C LEU A 209 -12.61 -1.43 3.38
N GLN A 210 -11.67 -0.91 4.15
CA GLN A 210 -11.89 -0.52 5.53
C GLN A 210 -11.38 0.90 5.77
N TRP A 211 -12.23 1.75 6.35
CA TRP A 211 -11.87 3.11 6.78
C TRP A 211 -12.86 3.60 7.81
N ASP A 212 -12.38 4.31 8.85
CA ASP A 212 -13.17 4.61 10.02
C ASP A 212 -13.78 3.33 10.60
N THR A 213 -15.05 3.33 10.92
CA THR A 213 -15.79 2.14 11.39
C THR A 213 -16.47 1.38 10.25
N VAL A 214 -16.27 1.76 9.00
CA VAL A 214 -16.91 1.13 7.83
C VAL A 214 -16.04 0.02 7.28
N VAL A 215 -16.64 -1.14 7.05
CA VAL A 215 -16.07 -2.26 6.28
C VAL A 215 -17.00 -2.52 5.09
N ALA A 216 -16.52 -2.26 3.90
CA ALA A 216 -17.26 -2.50 2.66
C ALA A 216 -16.63 -3.65 1.88
N SER A 217 -17.42 -4.66 1.51
CA SER A 217 -16.89 -5.84 0.83
C SER A 217 -17.69 -6.23 -0.41
N ALA A 218 -16.99 -6.72 -1.44
CA ALA A 218 -17.57 -7.22 -2.68
C ALA A 218 -16.95 -8.58 -3.03
N PRO A 219 -17.75 -9.63 -3.32
CA PRO A 219 -17.24 -10.94 -3.68
C PRO A 219 -16.70 -10.94 -5.12
N PHE A 220 -15.71 -11.79 -5.34
CA PHE A 220 -15.25 -12.18 -6.67
C PHE A 220 -15.05 -13.69 -6.76
N THR A 221 -15.15 -14.26 -7.95
CA THR A 221 -14.75 -15.64 -8.24
C THR A 221 -13.76 -15.64 -9.38
N VAL A 222 -12.88 -16.64 -9.40
CA VAL A 222 -11.98 -16.92 -10.53
C VAL A 222 -12.80 -17.56 -11.63
N THR A 223 -12.61 -17.11 -12.86
CA THR A 223 -13.25 -17.70 -14.05
C THR A 223 -12.19 -18.49 -14.80
N ASN A 224 -12.47 -19.77 -15.04
CA ASN A 224 -11.65 -20.69 -15.84
C ASN A 224 -11.93 -20.48 -17.33
#